data_793e55f21064cff29e4f506e7a40eabc
#
_entry.id   793e55f21064cff29e4f506e7a40eabc
#
_cell.length_a   1.000
_cell.length_b   1.000
_cell.length_c   1.000
_cell.angle_alpha   90.00
_cell.angle_beta   90.00
_cell.angle_gamma   90.00
#
_symmetry.space_group_name_H-M   'P 1'
#
loop_
_entity.id
_entity.type
_entity.pdbx_description
1 polymer ?
#
loop_
_entity_poly.entity_id
_entity_poly.type
_entity_poly.pdbx_seq_one_letter_code
_entity_poly.pdbx_strand_id
1 'polypeptide(L)'
;MSKFAKFIKFTEMLSDAEKELGIDHLSGLDKRILYFLEKASVAGNSMSFEELNNVMDTPRATLYRHGQTLVDRGLISKQKDPDDGRRNIISVTIPVRIS
;
A
#
# COMPACT_ATOMS: atom_id res chain seq x y z
N MET A 1 -17.90 16.77 22.58
CA MET A 1 -17.98 15.99 21.34
C MET A 1 -17.79 14.51 21.63
N SER A 2 -18.67 13.67 21.12
CA SER A 2 -18.54 12.24 21.31
C SER A 2 -17.34 11.71 20.51
N LYS A 3 -16.75 10.61 20.98
CA LYS A 3 -15.67 9.93 20.27
C LYS A 3 -16.13 9.44 18.89
N PHE A 4 -17.42 9.17 18.75
CA PHE A 4 -18.03 8.77 17.48
C PHE A 4 -17.98 9.86 16.43
N ALA A 5 -18.14 11.13 16.82
CA ALA A 5 -18.08 12.24 15.88
C ALA A 5 -16.70 12.34 15.24
N LYS A 6 -15.64 12.14 16.01
CA LYS A 6 -14.27 12.10 15.47
C LYS A 6 -14.07 10.92 14.54
N PHE A 7 -14.57 9.75 14.91
CA PHE A 7 -14.46 8.55 14.09
C PHE A 7 -15.14 8.75 12.73
N ILE A 8 -16.35 9.28 12.71
CA ILE A 8 -17.09 9.56 11.48
C ILE A 8 -16.30 10.54 10.60
N LYS A 9 -15.78 11.62 11.21
CA LYS A 9 -15.01 12.62 10.49
C LYS A 9 -13.76 12.03 9.85
N PHE A 10 -13.01 11.20 10.58
CA PHE A 10 -11.83 10.53 10.05
C PHE A 10 -12.19 9.58 8.90
N THR A 11 -13.28 8.84 9.03
CA THR A 11 -13.74 7.92 7.99
C THR A 11 -14.07 8.67 6.70
N GLU A 12 -14.74 9.81 6.81
CA GLU A 12 -15.08 10.66 5.67
C GLU A 12 -13.83 11.24 5.02
N MET A 13 -12.88 11.73 5.81
CA MET A 13 -11.60 12.25 5.32
C MET A 13 -10.81 11.17 4.59
N LEU A 14 -10.77 9.96 5.14
CA LEU A 14 -10.10 8.83 4.51
C LEU A 14 -10.75 8.47 3.18
N SER A 15 -12.07 8.41 3.14
CA SER A 15 -12.83 8.11 1.93
C SER A 15 -12.53 9.14 0.82
N ASP A 16 -12.49 10.41 1.17
CA ASP A 16 -12.18 11.48 0.22
C ASP A 16 -10.74 11.35 -0.30
N ALA A 17 -9.79 11.07 0.59
CA ALA A 17 -8.40 10.86 0.20
C ALA A 17 -8.25 9.65 -0.73
N GLU A 18 -8.95 8.55 -0.45
CA GLU A 18 -8.94 7.37 -1.31
C GLU A 18 -9.49 7.68 -2.70
N LYS A 19 -10.56 8.47 -2.79
CA LYS A 19 -11.14 8.89 -4.07
C LYS A 19 -10.17 9.76 -4.86
N GLU A 20 -9.49 10.70 -4.18
CA GLU A 20 -8.49 11.54 -4.82
C GLU A 20 -7.34 10.72 -5.41
N LEU A 21 -6.94 9.65 -4.72
CA LEU A 21 -5.90 8.74 -5.19
C LEU A 21 -6.41 7.72 -6.21
N GLY A 22 -7.73 7.62 -6.39
CA GLY A 22 -8.33 6.64 -7.29
C GLY A 22 -8.27 5.21 -6.79
N ILE A 23 -8.18 5.01 -5.47
CA ILE A 23 -8.07 3.69 -4.85
C ILE A 23 -9.30 3.29 -4.04
N ASP A 24 -10.35 4.08 -4.05
CA ASP A 24 -11.57 3.84 -3.29
C ASP A 24 -12.27 2.52 -3.66
N HIS A 25 -12.03 2.03 -4.87
CA HIS A 25 -12.59 0.76 -5.36
C HIS A 25 -11.78 -0.48 -4.96
N LEU A 26 -10.61 -0.30 -4.35
CA LEU A 26 -9.76 -1.42 -3.95
C LEU A 26 -10.27 -2.10 -2.68
N SER A 27 -9.93 -3.37 -2.51
CA SER A 27 -10.25 -4.11 -1.28
C SER A 27 -9.49 -3.51 -0.09
N GLY A 28 -9.96 -3.82 1.13
CA GLY A 28 -9.27 -3.39 2.34
C GLY A 28 -7.84 -3.92 2.42
N LEU A 29 -7.61 -5.15 1.96
CA LEU A 29 -6.27 -5.73 1.94
C LEU A 29 -5.35 -4.98 0.97
N ASP A 30 -5.84 -4.66 -0.23
CA ASP A 30 -5.07 -3.91 -1.22
C ASP A 30 -4.68 -2.53 -0.69
N LYS A 31 -5.62 -1.83 -0.03
CA LYS A 31 -5.35 -0.53 0.58
C LYS A 31 -4.30 -0.61 1.67
N ARG A 32 -4.33 -1.70 2.47
CA ARG A 32 -3.31 -1.93 3.51
C ARG A 32 -1.94 -2.18 2.93
N ILE A 33 -1.86 -2.92 1.83
CA ILE A 33 -0.59 -3.13 1.12
C ILE A 33 0.00 -1.77 0.72
N LEU A 34 -0.80 -0.94 0.07
CA LEU A 34 -0.35 0.39 -0.36
C LEU A 34 0.07 1.25 0.84
N TYR A 35 -0.67 1.19 1.92
CA TYR A 35 -0.36 1.93 3.15
C TYR A 35 1.02 1.56 3.71
N PHE A 36 1.30 0.27 3.87
CA PHE A 36 2.57 -0.18 4.43
C PHE A 36 3.75 0.15 3.53
N LEU A 37 3.56 0.01 2.21
CA LEU A 37 4.62 0.34 1.24
C LEU A 37 4.92 1.84 1.24
N GLU A 38 3.90 2.67 1.24
CA GLU A 38 4.09 4.12 1.25
C GLU A 38 4.69 4.60 2.56
N LYS A 39 4.26 4.03 3.68
CA LYS A 39 4.81 4.34 5.00
C LYS A 39 6.30 4.04 5.05
N ALA A 40 6.73 2.91 4.50
CA ALA A 40 8.14 2.55 4.43
C ALA A 40 8.92 3.54 3.55
N SER A 41 8.35 3.90 2.40
CA SER A 41 8.96 4.85 1.47
C SER A 41 9.18 6.22 2.11
N VAL A 42 8.18 6.73 2.81
CA VAL A 42 8.27 8.01 3.51
C VAL A 42 9.35 7.98 4.58
N ALA A 43 9.57 6.83 5.22
CA ALA A 43 10.62 6.64 6.22
C ALA A 43 12.01 6.41 5.58
N GLY A 44 12.12 6.42 4.25
CA GLY A 44 13.37 6.19 3.54
C GLY A 44 13.77 4.73 3.44
N ASN A 45 12.84 3.81 3.68
CA ASN A 45 13.09 2.37 3.65
C ASN A 45 12.50 1.73 2.41
N SER A 46 13.21 0.75 1.85
CA SER A 46 12.66 -0.12 0.82
C SER A 46 12.01 -1.33 1.45
N MET A 47 11.09 -1.97 0.74
CA MET A 47 10.37 -3.13 1.26
C MET A 47 10.24 -4.21 0.19
N SER A 48 10.47 -5.47 0.58
CA SER A 48 10.21 -6.64 -0.23
C SER A 48 8.86 -7.25 0.15
N PHE A 49 8.35 -8.18 -0.66
CA PHE A 49 7.13 -8.93 -0.32
C PHE A 49 7.30 -9.71 1.00
N GLU A 50 8.47 -10.25 1.23
CA GLU A 50 8.75 -11.00 2.44
C GLU A 50 8.66 -10.11 3.68
N GLU A 51 9.29 -8.93 3.60
CA GLU A 51 9.22 -7.94 4.67
C GLU A 51 7.79 -7.43 4.88
N LEU A 52 7.07 -7.20 3.80
CA LEU A 52 5.66 -6.82 3.85
C LEU A 52 4.82 -7.89 4.54
N ASN A 53 5.07 -9.15 4.21
CA ASN A 53 4.35 -10.27 4.82
C ASN A 53 4.64 -10.37 6.33
N ASN A 54 5.86 -10.01 6.75
CA ASN A 54 6.22 -10.01 8.17
C ASN A 54 5.48 -8.93 8.97
N VAL A 55 5.19 -7.79 8.38
CA VAL A 55 4.49 -6.70 9.05
C VAL A 55 2.97 -6.77 8.91
N MET A 56 2.48 -7.48 7.90
CA MET A 56 1.07 -7.72 7.67
C MET A 56 0.69 -9.12 8.16
N ASP A 57 -0.29 -9.19 9.05
CA ASP A 57 -0.77 -10.47 9.56
C ASP A 57 -1.73 -11.11 8.55
N THR A 58 -1.19 -11.54 7.42
CA THR A 58 -1.97 -12.07 6.29
C THR A 58 -1.28 -13.33 5.75
N PRO A 59 -2.03 -14.37 5.37
CA PRO A 59 -1.43 -15.56 4.77
C PRO A 59 -0.58 -15.20 3.54
N ARG A 60 0.60 -15.78 3.47
CA ARG A 60 1.59 -15.47 2.43
C ARG A 60 1.01 -15.60 1.01
N ALA A 61 0.30 -16.69 0.73
CA ALA A 61 -0.28 -16.92 -0.59
C ALA A 61 -1.29 -15.84 -0.97
N THR A 62 -2.09 -15.40 -0.02
CA THR A 62 -3.08 -14.33 -0.22
C THR A 62 -2.38 -13.00 -0.51
N LEU A 63 -1.34 -12.68 0.25
CA LEU A 63 -0.58 -11.45 0.06
C LEU A 63 0.09 -11.41 -1.32
N TYR A 64 0.74 -12.50 -1.71
CA TYR A 64 1.42 -12.57 -3.02
C TYR A 64 0.43 -12.45 -4.17
N ARG A 65 -0.74 -13.09 -4.06
CA ARG A 65 -1.77 -13.00 -5.09
C ARG A 65 -2.29 -11.56 -5.26
N HIS A 66 -2.61 -10.90 -4.16
CA HIS A 66 -3.05 -9.50 -4.19
C HIS A 66 -1.94 -8.57 -4.68
N GLY A 67 -0.72 -8.80 -4.22
CA GLY A 67 0.44 -8.03 -4.66
C GLY A 67 0.67 -8.15 -6.16
N GLN A 68 0.55 -9.35 -6.71
CA GLN A 68 0.72 -9.56 -8.15
C GLN A 68 -0.38 -8.83 -8.94
N THR A 69 -1.61 -8.86 -8.45
CA THR A 69 -2.71 -8.12 -9.09
C THR A 69 -2.43 -6.61 -9.10
N LEU A 70 -1.89 -6.08 -8.01
CA LEU A 70 -1.54 -4.66 -7.92
C LEU A 70 -0.39 -4.31 -8.88
N VAL A 71 0.58 -5.19 -9.04
CA VAL A 71 1.66 -5.02 -10.04
C VAL A 71 1.07 -5.02 -11.45
N ASP A 72 0.20 -5.97 -11.76
CA ASP A 72 -0.42 -6.09 -13.07
C ASP A 72 -1.27 -4.86 -13.42
N ARG A 73 -1.86 -4.23 -12.43
CA ARG A 73 -2.64 -2.99 -12.60
C ARG A 73 -1.78 -1.73 -12.63
N GLY A 74 -0.47 -1.84 -12.41
CA GLY A 74 0.43 -0.70 -12.40
C GLY A 74 0.32 0.18 -11.15
N LEU A 75 -0.24 -0.34 -10.06
CA LEU A 75 -0.38 0.40 -8.81
C LEU A 75 0.86 0.27 -7.93
N ILE A 76 1.59 -0.82 -8.09
CA ILE A 76 2.91 -1.01 -7.46
C ILE A 76 3.89 -1.52 -8.52
N SER A 77 5.16 -1.24 -8.30
CA SER A 77 6.24 -1.73 -9.14
C SER A 77 7.09 -2.72 -8.36
N LYS A 78 7.73 -3.62 -9.09
CA LYS A 78 8.64 -4.62 -8.55
C LYS A 78 9.97 -4.50 -9.27
N GLN A 79 11.05 -4.25 -8.53
CA GLN A 79 12.38 -4.07 -9.07
C GLN A 79 13.38 -4.85 -8.24
N LYS A 80 14.47 -5.27 -8.87
CA LYS A 80 15.56 -5.89 -8.14
C LYS A 80 16.27 -4.84 -7.30
N ASP A 81 16.65 -5.22 -6.07
CA ASP A 81 17.47 -4.40 -5.22
C ASP A 81 18.85 -4.22 -5.87
N PRO A 82 19.31 -2.98 -6.11
CA PRO A 82 20.62 -2.75 -6.71
C PRO A 82 21.77 -3.25 -5.82
N ASP A 83 21.57 -3.35 -4.51
CA ASP A 83 22.59 -3.79 -3.56
C ASP A 83 22.52 -5.30 -3.31
N ASP A 84 21.37 -5.94 -3.55
CA ASP A 84 21.16 -7.38 -3.37
C ASP A 84 20.23 -7.89 -4.47
N GLY A 85 20.80 -8.46 -5.52
CA GLY A 85 20.05 -8.96 -6.67
C GLY A 85 19.08 -10.10 -6.36
N ARG A 86 19.12 -10.68 -5.15
CA ARG A 86 18.19 -11.72 -4.71
C ARG A 86 16.92 -11.14 -4.12
N ARG A 87 16.95 -9.87 -3.76
CA ARG A 87 15.83 -9.17 -3.13
C ARG A 87 15.09 -8.35 -4.16
N ASN A 88 13.76 -8.45 -4.16
CA ASN A 88 12.91 -7.59 -4.98
C ASN A 88 12.28 -6.52 -4.11
N ILE A 89 12.44 -5.27 -4.52
CA ILE A 89 11.84 -4.13 -3.86
C ILE A 89 10.51 -3.82 -4.53
N ILE A 90 9.46 -3.61 -3.73
CA ILE A 90 8.16 -3.20 -4.21
C ILE A 90 7.87 -1.78 -3.71
N SER A 91 7.26 -0.98 -4.55
CA SER A 91 6.93 0.41 -4.23
C SER A 91 5.66 0.87 -4.93
N VAL A 92 5.00 1.84 -4.32
CA VAL A 92 3.77 2.42 -4.88
C VAL A 92 4.12 3.26 -6.09
N THR A 93 3.38 3.05 -7.18
CA THR A 93 3.56 3.80 -8.44
C THR A 93 2.34 4.63 -8.80
N ILE A 94 1.39 4.75 -7.89
CA ILE A 94 0.20 5.59 -8.12
C ILE A 94 0.67 7.04 -8.27
N PRO A 95 0.34 7.70 -9.39
CA PRO A 95 0.75 9.09 -9.55
C PRO A 95 0.06 9.94 -8.49
N VAL A 96 0.85 10.47 -7.56
CA VAL A 96 0.36 11.48 -6.64
C VAL A 96 0.25 12.76 -7.46
N ARG A 97 -0.98 13.07 -7.87
CA ARG A 97 -1.23 14.36 -8.48
C ARG A 97 -1.24 15.41 -7.38
N ILE A 98 -0.14 16.11 -7.27
CA ILE A 98 -0.11 17.35 -6.53
C ILE A 98 -0.72 18.38 -7.45
N SER A 99 -1.98 18.64 -7.25
CA SER A 99 -2.63 19.75 -7.93
C SER A 99 -2.39 21.03 -7.13
#